data_0e3d18c208504a909cc7e79848ef4f64
#
_entry.id   0e3d18c208504a909cc7e79848ef4f64
#
_cell.length_a   1.000
_cell.length_b   1.000
_cell.length_c   1.000
_cell.angle_alpha   90.00
_cell.angle_beta   90.00
_cell.angle_gamma   90.00
#
_symmetry.space_group_name_H-M   'P 1'
#
loop_
_entity.id
_entity.type
_entity.pdbx_description
1 polymer ?
#
loop_
_entity_poly.entity_id
_entity_poly.type
_entity_poly.pdbx_seq_one_letter_code
_entity_poly.pdbx_strand_id
1 'polypeptide(L)'
;MIVLLLERSYRFSELAYLIGGVSEKMLSQTLRRLEADGFVRREVHATKPPKVEYSLSPLGCELGGHVHALLNFVHENASGVLRHRQDAQARETQASVA
;
A
#
# COMPACT_ATOMS: atom_id res chain seq x y z
N MET A 1 2.16 -0.30 -0.86
CA MET A 1 3.03 0.82 -0.45
C MET A 1 3.70 0.59 0.90
N ILE A 2 2.94 0.35 1.96
CA ILE A 2 3.50 0.12 3.30
C ILE A 2 4.49 -1.05 3.32
N VAL A 3 4.19 -2.13 2.61
CA VAL A 3 5.06 -3.30 2.53
C VAL A 3 6.40 -2.97 1.89
N LEU A 4 6.42 -2.12 0.87
CA LEU A 4 7.66 -1.65 0.25
C LEU A 4 8.51 -0.86 1.25
N LEU A 5 7.88 -0.01 2.05
CA LEU A 5 8.56 0.82 3.04
C LEU A 5 9.09 0.00 4.23
N LEU A 6 8.61 -1.22 4.43
CA LEU A 6 9.19 -2.14 5.42
C LEU A 6 10.63 -2.54 5.07
N GLU A 7 10.94 -2.63 3.79
CA GLU A 7 12.26 -3.04 3.31
C GLU A 7 13.29 -1.92 3.41
N ARG A 8 12.91 -0.70 3.01
CA ARG A 8 13.79 0.47 3.05
C ARG A 8 12.98 1.76 2.84
N SER A 9 13.64 2.89 2.97
CA SER A 9 13.08 4.17 2.56
C SER A 9 13.06 4.29 1.02
N TYR A 10 12.11 5.07 0.50
CA TYR A 10 11.94 5.29 -0.93
C TYR A 10 11.67 6.76 -1.22
N ARG A 11 12.10 7.20 -2.40
CA ARG A 11 11.69 8.48 -2.96
C ARG A 11 10.32 8.35 -3.60
N PHE A 12 9.63 9.48 -3.75
CA PHE A 12 8.32 9.52 -4.39
C PHE A 12 8.34 8.87 -5.79
N SER A 13 9.32 9.22 -6.62
CA SER A 13 9.45 8.67 -7.97
C SER A 13 9.65 7.16 -7.99
N GLU A 14 10.40 6.64 -7.02
CA GLU A 14 10.61 5.19 -6.87
C GLU A 14 9.31 4.48 -6.49
N LEU A 15 8.56 5.04 -5.54
CA LEU A 15 7.26 4.50 -5.14
C LEU A 15 6.27 4.52 -6.30
N ALA A 16 6.22 5.62 -7.04
CA ALA A 16 5.33 5.76 -8.20
C ALA A 16 5.63 4.72 -9.26
N TYR A 17 6.91 4.45 -9.52
CA TYR A 17 7.34 3.44 -10.48
C TYR A 17 6.98 2.02 -10.04
N LEU A 18 7.28 1.68 -8.77
CA LEU A 18 7.11 0.32 -8.25
C LEU A 18 5.64 -0.05 -8.05
N ILE A 19 4.82 0.90 -7.60
CA ILE A 19 3.40 0.64 -7.36
C ILE A 19 2.65 0.50 -8.68
N GLY A 20 2.89 1.39 -9.63
CA GLY A 20 2.21 1.38 -10.92
C GLY A 20 0.69 1.48 -10.80
N GLY A 21 0.00 1.87 -11.86
CA GLY A 21 -1.45 1.86 -11.92
C GLY A 21 -2.18 2.89 -11.04
N VAL A 22 -1.47 3.69 -10.24
CA VAL A 22 -2.04 4.81 -9.47
C VAL A 22 -1.51 6.12 -10.01
N SER A 23 -2.35 7.16 -9.99
CA SER A 23 -1.90 8.50 -10.39
C SER A 23 -0.96 9.08 -9.34
N GLU A 24 -0.06 9.97 -9.75
CA GLU A 24 0.83 10.69 -8.85
C GLU A 24 0.05 11.49 -7.81
N LYS A 25 -1.08 12.05 -8.22
CA LYS A 25 -1.98 12.79 -7.32
C LYS A 25 -2.52 11.88 -6.22
N MET A 26 -2.98 10.68 -6.55
CA MET A 26 -3.49 9.72 -5.59
C MET A 26 -2.40 9.25 -4.64
N LEU A 27 -1.22 8.95 -5.16
CA LEU A 27 -0.07 8.54 -4.36
C LEU A 27 0.34 9.65 -3.39
N SER A 28 0.40 10.90 -3.86
CA SER A 28 0.72 12.06 -3.04
C SER A 28 -0.28 12.26 -1.90
N GLN A 29 -1.57 12.13 -2.20
CA GLN A 29 -2.63 12.25 -1.19
C GLN A 29 -2.53 11.13 -0.15
N THR A 30 -2.27 9.91 -0.58
CA THR A 30 -2.12 8.76 0.31
C THR A 30 -0.93 8.93 1.24
N LEU A 31 0.22 9.37 0.72
CA LEU A 31 1.41 9.62 1.53
C LEU A 31 1.18 10.73 2.55
N ARG A 32 0.51 11.81 2.17
CA ARG A 32 0.17 12.90 3.10
C ARG A 32 -0.71 12.40 4.24
N ARG A 33 -1.67 11.54 3.93
CA ARG A 33 -2.59 10.97 4.90
C ARG A 33 -1.86 10.06 5.88
N LEU A 34 -0.98 9.20 5.37
CA LEU A 34 -0.16 8.31 6.20
C LEU A 34 0.82 9.09 7.08
N GLU A 35 1.37 10.18 6.56
CA GLU A 35 2.23 11.09 7.33
C GLU A 35 1.44 11.77 8.45
N ALA A 36 0.26 12.30 8.14
CA ALA A 36 -0.63 12.95 9.11
C ALA A 36 -1.06 11.99 10.22
N ASP A 37 -1.29 10.74 9.90
CA ASP A 37 -1.67 9.70 10.87
C ASP A 37 -0.49 9.13 11.65
N GLY A 38 0.73 9.54 11.32
CA GLY A 38 1.93 9.12 12.04
C GLY A 38 2.53 7.79 11.61
N PHE A 39 2.10 7.22 10.50
CA PHE A 39 2.64 5.95 9.97
C PHE A 39 3.87 6.14 9.09
N VAL A 40 3.97 7.26 8.41
CA VAL A 40 5.04 7.56 7.45
C VAL A 40 5.76 8.82 7.86
N ARG A 41 7.08 8.81 7.73
CA ARG A 41 7.95 9.98 7.90
C ARG A 41 8.39 10.47 6.53
N ARG A 42 8.38 11.78 6.37
CA ARG A 42 8.90 12.48 5.21
C ARG A 42 10.17 13.21 5.59
N GLU A 43 11.28 12.85 4.99
CA GLU A 43 12.56 13.50 5.24
C GLU A 43 13.00 14.27 4.00
N VAL A 44 13.31 15.54 4.19
CA VAL A 44 13.85 16.40 3.14
C VAL A 44 15.34 16.56 3.39
N HIS A 45 16.15 16.07 2.46
CA HIS A 45 17.59 16.23 2.53
C HIS A 45 18.02 17.49 1.78
N ALA A 46 18.82 18.33 2.43
CA ALA A 46 19.31 19.59 1.89
C ALA A 46 20.46 19.37 0.90
N THR A 47 20.20 18.60 -0.13
CA THR A 47 21.13 18.35 -1.24
C THR A 47 20.74 19.19 -2.45
N LYS A 48 21.59 19.25 -3.47
CA LYS A 48 21.29 19.93 -4.75
C LYS A 48 21.29 18.90 -5.88
N PRO A 49 20.11 18.51 -6.43
CA PRO A 49 18.75 18.92 -6.03
C PRO A 49 18.32 18.31 -4.69
N PRO A 50 17.31 18.92 -4.01
CA PRO A 50 16.80 18.38 -2.75
C PRO A 50 16.21 16.99 -2.95
N LYS A 51 16.46 16.09 -2.00
CA LYS A 51 15.90 14.75 -2.00
C LYS A 51 14.82 14.66 -0.94
N VAL A 52 13.70 14.07 -1.30
CA VAL A 52 12.62 13.75 -0.38
C VAL A 52 12.49 12.24 -0.29
N GLU A 53 12.66 11.69 0.90
CA GLU A 53 12.55 10.27 1.17
C GLU A 53 11.38 10.00 2.12
N TYR A 54 10.68 8.91 1.86
CA TYR A 54 9.61 8.42 2.71
C TYR A 54 10.06 7.15 3.42
N SER A 55 9.79 7.06 4.71
CA SER A 55 10.11 5.90 5.53
C SER A 55 8.97 5.63 6.50
N LEU A 56 8.95 4.43 7.08
CA LEU A 56 7.97 4.11 8.11
C LEU A 56 8.44 4.61 9.47
N SER A 57 7.51 5.19 10.23
CA SER A 57 7.69 5.43 11.67
C SER A 57 7.66 4.08 12.41
N PRO A 58 8.02 4.03 13.71
CA PRO A 58 7.83 2.81 14.50
C PRO A 58 6.40 2.29 14.46
N LEU A 59 5.40 3.18 14.52
CA LEU A 59 3.99 2.81 14.40
C LEU A 59 3.69 2.27 13.00
N GLY A 60 4.27 2.87 11.96
CA GLY A 60 4.15 2.39 10.58
C GLY A 60 4.77 1.02 10.38
N CYS A 61 5.87 0.72 11.05
CA CYS A 61 6.49 -0.60 11.01
C CYS A 61 5.59 -1.67 11.64
N GLU A 62 4.94 -1.36 12.75
CA GLU A 62 3.95 -2.26 13.36
C GLU A 62 2.80 -2.53 12.40
N LEU A 63 2.22 -1.48 11.84
CA LEU A 63 1.15 -1.62 10.85
C LEU A 63 1.61 -2.44 9.66
N GLY A 64 2.81 -2.17 9.15
CA GLY A 64 3.38 -2.88 8.02
C GLY A 64 3.55 -4.37 8.28
N GLY A 65 3.93 -4.75 9.50
CA GLY A 65 4.01 -6.14 9.92
C GLY A 65 2.67 -6.85 9.84
N HIS A 66 1.61 -6.20 10.30
CA HIS A 66 0.25 -6.75 10.22
C HIS A 66 -0.24 -6.86 8.77
N VAL A 67 0.03 -5.85 7.95
CA VAL A 67 -0.32 -5.86 6.52
C VAL A 67 0.42 -6.99 5.79
N HIS A 68 1.70 -7.16 6.08
CA HIS A 68 2.51 -8.22 5.50
C HIS A 68 1.98 -9.61 5.87
N ALA A 69 1.62 -9.80 7.13
CA ALA A 69 1.03 -11.06 7.61
C ALA A 69 -0.31 -11.34 6.92
N LEU A 70 -1.14 -10.30 6.73
CA LEU A 70 -2.41 -10.42 6.03
C LEU A 70 -2.21 -10.82 4.57
N LEU A 71 -1.26 -10.20 3.88
CA LEU A 71 -0.95 -10.52 2.49
C LEU A 71 -0.43 -11.95 2.33
N ASN A 72 0.41 -12.40 3.26
CA ASN A 72 0.89 -13.79 3.29
C ASN A 72 -0.26 -14.76 3.49
N PHE A 73 -1.18 -14.46 4.40
CA PHE A 73 -2.38 -15.28 4.64
C PHE A 73 -3.20 -15.40 3.36
N VAL A 74 -3.48 -14.28 2.69
CA VAL A 74 -4.24 -14.25 1.44
C VAL A 74 -3.51 -15.06 0.35
N HIS A 75 -2.19 -14.90 0.25
CA HIS A 75 -1.38 -15.62 -0.73
C HIS A 75 -1.42 -17.14 -0.51
N GLU A 76 -1.24 -17.58 0.74
CA GLU A 76 -1.28 -19.00 1.11
C GLU A 76 -2.66 -19.62 0.88
N ASN A 77 -3.71 -18.81 0.95
CA ASN A 77 -5.10 -19.25 0.78
C ASN A 77 -5.73 -18.72 -0.51
N ALA A 78 -4.91 -18.37 -1.51
CA ALA A 78 -5.34 -17.69 -2.74
C ALA A 78 -6.45 -18.44 -3.47
N SER A 79 -6.33 -19.76 -3.63
CA SER A 79 -7.36 -20.56 -4.32
C SER A 79 -8.69 -20.55 -3.59
N GLY A 80 -8.70 -20.60 -2.25
CA GLY A 80 -9.91 -20.49 -1.45
C GLY A 80 -10.55 -19.10 -1.54
N VAL A 81 -9.73 -18.05 -1.47
CA VAL A 81 -10.19 -16.66 -1.58
C VAL A 81 -10.79 -16.40 -2.97
N LEU A 82 -10.13 -16.81 -4.04
CA LEU A 82 -10.61 -16.63 -5.40
C LEU A 82 -11.92 -17.37 -5.64
N ARG A 83 -12.03 -18.60 -5.15
CA ARG A 83 -13.25 -19.40 -5.24
C ARG A 83 -14.43 -18.70 -4.54
N HIS A 84 -14.22 -18.17 -3.34
CA HIS A 84 -15.22 -17.44 -2.60
C HIS A 84 -15.66 -16.16 -3.32
N ARG A 85 -14.72 -15.41 -3.90
CA ARG A 85 -15.02 -14.21 -4.69
C ARG A 85 -15.85 -14.53 -5.93
N GLN A 86 -15.54 -15.60 -6.62
CA GLN A 86 -16.31 -16.05 -7.79
C GLN A 86 -17.75 -16.40 -7.40
N ASP A 87 -17.94 -17.11 -6.29
CA ASP A 87 -19.27 -17.45 -5.79
C ASP A 87 -20.06 -16.20 -5.41
N ALA A 88 -19.42 -15.24 -4.75
CA ALA A 88 -20.05 -13.96 -4.38
C ALA A 88 -20.46 -13.16 -5.61
N GLN A 89 -19.61 -13.08 -6.64
CA GLN A 89 -19.93 -12.41 -7.90
C GLN A 89 -21.09 -13.10 -8.63
N ALA A 90 -21.12 -14.41 -8.65
CA ALA A 90 -22.21 -15.17 -9.25
C ALA A 90 -23.54 -14.88 -8.56
N ARG A 91 -23.55 -14.79 -7.24
CA ARG A 91 -24.75 -14.43 -6.45
C ARG A 91 -25.22 -13.02 -6.75
N GLU A 92 -24.29 -12.04 -6.82
CA GLU A 92 -24.62 -10.66 -7.16
C GLU A 92 -25.21 -10.55 -8.56
N THR A 93 -24.64 -11.26 -9.53
CA THR A 93 -25.13 -11.30 -10.91
C THR A 93 -26.53 -11.88 -10.97
N GLN A 94 -26.80 -12.95 -10.24
CA GLN A 94 -28.14 -13.55 -10.16
C GLN A 94 -29.14 -12.60 -9.49
N ALA A 95 -28.74 -11.91 -8.44
CA ALA A 95 -29.58 -10.94 -7.75
C ALA A 95 -29.95 -9.76 -8.65
N SER A 96 -29.03 -9.29 -9.49
CA SER A 96 -29.27 -8.16 -10.38
C SER A 96 -30.11 -8.53 -11.61
N VAL A 97 -30.22 -9.80 -11.96
CA VAL A 97 -31.05 -10.30 -13.06
C VAL A 97 -32.49 -10.55 -12.59
N ALA A 98 -32.66 -10.81 -11.33
CA ALA A 98 -33.96 -11.01 -10.71
C ALA A 98 -34.67 -9.69 -10.42
#